data_b74d5ecb3d4e890def57c9e154923706
#
_entry.id   b74d5ecb3d4e890def57c9e154923706
#
_cell.length_a   1.000
_cell.length_b   1.000
_cell.length_c   1.000
_cell.angle_alpha   90.00
_cell.angle_beta   90.00
_cell.angle_gamma   90.00
#
_symmetry.space_group_name_H-M   'P 1'
#
loop_
_entity.id
_entity.type
_entity.pdbx_description
1 polymer ?
#
loop_
_entity_poly.entity_id
_entity_poly.type
_entity_poly.pdbx_seq_one_letter_code
_entity_poly.pdbx_strand_id
1 'polypeptide(L)'
;KAMLEEWHVREECFTYDLNGLGQIFKGFFPNAIPFNNKEAVEEKFKYIYANLKSQAAYLFAQKIINREISIEPTLLERKFSGKGFEKVPLRQILDKERKAIRKDEDSEEKGWTIIKKIIMKKLVGHSPDFIEALLMRMIFEIKHKRKHIKGLGLI
;
A
#
# COMPACT_ATOMS: atom_id res chain seq x y z
N LYS A 1 -12.23 -12.25 -10.72
CA LYS A 1 -11.70 -13.62 -10.50
C LYS A 1 -10.79 -14.03 -11.66
N ALA A 2 -11.23 -13.96 -12.92
CA ALA A 2 -10.44 -14.37 -14.10
C ALA A 2 -8.97 -13.88 -14.07
N MET A 3 -8.71 -12.63 -13.71
CA MET A 3 -7.34 -12.10 -13.61
C MET A 3 -6.50 -12.80 -12.53
N LEU A 4 -7.08 -13.14 -11.38
CA LEU A 4 -6.36 -13.88 -10.33
C LEU A 4 -6.03 -15.30 -10.77
N GLU A 5 -6.95 -15.93 -11.50
CA GLU A 5 -6.78 -17.26 -12.09
C GLU A 5 -5.69 -17.24 -13.17
N GLU A 6 -5.76 -16.29 -14.10
CA GLU A 6 -4.75 -16.08 -15.15
C GLU A 6 -3.33 -15.88 -14.58
N TRP A 7 -3.22 -15.16 -13.48
CA TRP A 7 -1.93 -14.87 -12.82
C TRP A 7 -1.56 -15.85 -11.72
N HIS A 8 -2.34 -16.92 -11.54
CA HIS A 8 -2.16 -17.94 -10.50
C HIS A 8 -2.01 -17.33 -9.10
N VAL A 9 -2.75 -16.25 -8.82
CA VAL A 9 -2.74 -15.57 -7.52
C VAL A 9 -3.86 -16.14 -6.65
N ARG A 10 -3.50 -16.72 -5.52
CA ARG A 10 -4.47 -17.18 -4.53
C ARG A 10 -5.19 -15.99 -3.90
N GLU A 11 -6.47 -16.15 -3.58
CA GLU A 11 -7.32 -15.07 -3.08
C GLU A 11 -6.76 -14.45 -1.78
N GLU A 12 -6.23 -15.25 -0.87
CA GLU A 12 -5.59 -14.77 0.35
C GLU A 12 -4.30 -13.97 0.13
N CYS A 13 -3.76 -13.97 -1.10
CA CYS A 13 -2.64 -13.14 -1.54
C CYS A 13 -3.09 -11.88 -2.28
N PHE A 14 -4.41 -11.65 -2.35
CA PHE A 14 -5.00 -10.47 -2.96
C PHE A 14 -5.42 -9.44 -1.91
N THR A 15 -5.17 -8.17 -2.19
CA THR A 15 -5.64 -7.03 -1.37
C THR A 15 -6.27 -5.98 -2.26
N TYR A 16 -7.22 -5.25 -1.69
CA TYR A 16 -7.95 -4.18 -2.37
C TYR A 16 -8.25 -3.04 -1.40
N ASP A 17 -8.41 -1.81 -1.92
CA ASP A 17 -8.84 -0.67 -1.12
C ASP A 17 -10.29 -0.87 -0.67
N LEU A 18 -10.53 -0.94 0.63
CA LEU A 18 -11.86 -1.13 1.20
C LEU A 18 -12.75 0.12 1.06
N ASN A 19 -12.16 1.28 0.82
CA ASN A 19 -12.91 2.55 0.77
C ASN A 19 -13.69 2.69 -0.54
N GLY A 20 -14.86 3.30 -0.48
CA GLY A 20 -15.69 3.54 -1.65
C GLY A 20 -16.15 2.25 -2.34
N LEU A 21 -15.88 2.12 -3.64
CA LEU A 21 -16.27 0.96 -4.45
C LEU A 21 -15.62 -0.36 -4.01
N GLY A 22 -14.53 -0.31 -3.25
CA GLY A 22 -13.86 -1.51 -2.74
C GLY A 22 -14.72 -2.35 -1.82
N GLN A 23 -15.76 -1.78 -1.19
CA GLN A 23 -16.70 -2.56 -0.37
C GLN A 23 -17.42 -3.65 -1.16
N ILE A 24 -17.64 -3.46 -2.46
CA ILE A 24 -18.25 -4.44 -3.35
C ILE A 24 -17.39 -5.71 -3.42
N PHE A 25 -16.06 -5.57 -3.40
CA PHE A 25 -15.13 -6.70 -3.50
C PHE A 25 -15.23 -7.67 -2.32
N LYS A 26 -15.70 -7.23 -1.16
CA LYS A 26 -15.85 -8.08 0.02
C LYS A 26 -16.75 -9.29 -0.23
N GLY A 27 -17.83 -9.13 -1.02
CA GLY A 27 -18.71 -10.24 -1.39
C GLY A 27 -18.13 -11.16 -2.47
N PHE A 28 -17.27 -10.62 -3.34
CA PHE A 28 -16.66 -11.38 -4.46
C PHE A 28 -15.38 -12.12 -4.06
N PHE A 29 -14.66 -11.61 -3.06
CA PHE A 29 -13.36 -12.13 -2.61
C PHE A 29 -13.34 -12.28 -1.08
N PRO A 30 -14.04 -13.29 -0.53
CA PRO A 30 -14.20 -13.45 0.91
C PRO A 30 -12.89 -13.74 1.65
N ASN A 31 -11.91 -14.33 0.97
CA ASN A 31 -10.60 -14.67 1.55
C ASN A 31 -9.53 -13.59 1.30
N ALA A 32 -9.82 -12.59 0.48
CA ALA A 32 -8.90 -11.47 0.22
C ALA A 32 -8.75 -10.59 1.47
N ILE A 33 -7.62 -9.91 1.59
CA ILE A 33 -7.34 -9.03 2.72
C ILE A 33 -7.71 -7.58 2.35
N PRO A 34 -8.82 -7.02 2.84
CA PRO A 34 -9.16 -5.64 2.58
C PRO A 34 -8.15 -4.69 3.26
N PHE A 35 -7.76 -3.63 2.56
CA PHE A 35 -6.93 -2.56 3.08
C PHE A 35 -7.80 -1.34 3.40
N ASN A 36 -7.96 -1.04 4.69
CA ASN A 36 -8.66 0.17 5.13
C ASN A 36 -7.62 1.24 5.50
N ASN A 37 -7.54 2.28 4.71
CA ASN A 37 -6.58 3.38 4.90
C ASN A 37 -6.62 4.01 6.30
N LYS A 38 -7.82 4.06 6.91
CA LYS A 38 -8.08 4.68 8.21
C LYS A 38 -8.11 3.67 9.37
N GLU A 39 -7.86 2.39 9.10
CA GLU A 39 -7.83 1.38 10.15
C GLU A 39 -6.80 1.75 11.20
N ALA A 40 -7.18 1.62 12.48
CA ALA A 40 -6.26 1.82 13.58
C ALA A 40 -5.13 0.78 13.53
N VAL A 41 -3.93 1.22 13.84
CA VAL A 41 -2.79 0.32 14.01
C VAL A 41 -2.94 -0.51 15.31
N GLU A 42 -2.13 -1.54 15.46
CA GLU A 42 -2.07 -2.28 16.73
C GLU A 42 -1.69 -1.36 17.90
N GLU A 43 -2.19 -1.70 19.09
CA GLU A 43 -1.99 -0.93 20.32
C GLU A 43 -0.51 -0.56 20.57
N LYS A 44 0.41 -1.48 20.31
CA LYS A 44 1.87 -1.24 20.45
C LYS A 44 2.44 -0.20 19.48
N PHE A 45 1.72 0.12 18.41
CA PHE A 45 2.14 1.09 17.38
C PHE A 45 1.34 2.39 17.40
N LYS A 46 0.32 2.52 18.26
CA LYS A 46 -0.61 3.67 18.27
C LYS A 46 0.05 5.01 18.52
N TYR A 47 1.21 5.02 19.18
CA TYR A 47 1.99 6.23 19.41
C TYR A 47 3.06 6.48 18.34
N ILE A 48 3.26 5.52 17.43
CA ILE A 48 4.24 5.62 16.36
C ILE A 48 3.57 6.03 15.06
N TYR A 49 2.45 5.41 14.71
CA TYR A 49 1.74 5.64 13.45
C TYR A 49 0.29 6.05 13.70
N ALA A 50 -0.19 7.06 12.98
CA ALA A 50 -1.56 7.54 13.12
C ALA A 50 -2.61 6.54 12.60
N ASN A 51 -2.28 5.78 11.55
CA ASN A 51 -3.19 4.83 10.91
C ASN A 51 -2.43 3.77 10.10
N LEU A 52 -3.17 2.76 9.60
CA LEU A 52 -2.62 1.65 8.83
C LEU A 52 -1.89 2.11 7.55
N LYS A 53 -2.42 3.13 6.84
CA LYS A 53 -1.77 3.65 5.63
C LYS A 53 -0.40 4.23 5.95
N SER A 54 -0.29 4.98 7.02
CA SER A 54 0.99 5.54 7.49
C SER A 54 1.96 4.43 7.89
N GLN A 55 1.51 3.44 8.65
CA GLN A 55 2.33 2.27 9.00
C GLN A 55 2.84 1.55 7.75
N ALA A 56 1.98 1.32 6.76
CA ALA A 56 2.35 0.68 5.50
C ALA A 56 3.39 1.50 4.72
N ALA A 57 3.25 2.83 4.67
CA ALA A 57 4.19 3.71 3.99
C ALA A 57 5.58 3.68 4.63
N TYR A 58 5.67 3.75 5.96
CA TYR A 58 6.95 3.66 6.66
C TYR A 58 7.59 2.29 6.53
N LEU A 59 6.81 1.21 6.61
CA LEU A 59 7.30 -0.14 6.40
C LEU A 59 7.84 -0.33 4.97
N PHE A 60 7.12 0.19 3.97
CA PHE A 60 7.54 0.17 2.57
C PHE A 60 8.87 0.92 2.38
N ALA A 61 9.00 2.11 2.97
CA ALA A 61 10.24 2.88 2.93
C ALA A 61 11.41 2.12 3.56
N GLN A 62 11.22 1.48 4.71
CA GLN A 62 12.24 0.64 5.36
C GLN A 62 12.68 -0.51 4.44
N LYS A 63 11.71 -1.20 3.80
CA LYS A 63 12.01 -2.30 2.88
C LYS A 63 12.79 -1.84 1.64
N ILE A 64 12.53 -0.63 1.13
CA ILE A 64 13.36 -0.03 0.05
C ILE A 64 14.79 0.20 0.53
N ILE A 65 14.96 0.84 1.70
CA ILE A 65 16.27 1.13 2.29
C ILE A 65 17.07 -0.17 2.49
N ASN A 66 16.42 -1.21 2.99
CA ASN A 66 17.02 -2.52 3.23
C ASN A 66 17.19 -3.37 1.95
N ARG A 67 16.77 -2.87 0.78
CA ARG A 67 16.81 -3.61 -0.50
C ARG A 67 15.99 -4.92 -0.47
N GLU A 68 14.89 -4.94 0.28
CA GLU A 68 14.00 -6.09 0.42
C GLU A 68 12.84 -6.10 -0.61
N ILE A 69 12.81 -5.13 -1.53
CA ILE A 69 11.81 -5.02 -2.59
C ILE A 69 12.49 -5.22 -3.94
N SER A 70 11.96 -6.16 -4.70
CA SER A 70 12.33 -6.37 -6.09
C SER A 70 11.08 -6.26 -6.97
N ILE A 71 11.21 -5.59 -8.09
CA ILE A 71 10.19 -5.50 -9.14
C ILE A 71 10.84 -6.03 -10.42
N GLU A 72 10.12 -6.90 -11.12
CA GLU A 72 10.62 -7.50 -12.34
C GLU A 72 11.00 -6.43 -13.37
N PRO A 73 12.21 -6.50 -13.98
CA PRO A 73 12.69 -5.47 -14.90
C PRO A 73 11.77 -5.25 -16.11
N THR A 74 11.20 -6.32 -16.67
CA THR A 74 10.28 -6.23 -17.82
C THR A 74 9.01 -5.45 -17.47
N LEU A 75 8.50 -5.62 -16.25
CA LEU A 75 7.36 -4.84 -15.75
C LEU A 75 7.72 -3.36 -15.58
N LEU A 76 8.93 -3.04 -15.14
CA LEU A 76 9.38 -1.65 -14.97
C LEU A 76 9.46 -0.89 -16.29
N GLU A 77 9.74 -1.57 -17.40
CA GLU A 77 9.79 -0.97 -18.74
C GLU A 77 8.42 -0.94 -19.44
N ARG A 78 7.42 -1.65 -18.89
CA ARG A 78 6.06 -1.64 -19.45
C ARG A 78 5.47 -0.24 -19.34
N LYS A 79 4.90 0.21 -20.46
CA LYS A 79 4.30 1.55 -20.57
C LYS A 79 2.84 1.53 -20.16
N PHE A 80 2.46 2.55 -19.41
CA PHE A 80 1.09 2.78 -18.96
C PHE A 80 0.61 4.15 -19.38
N SER A 81 -0.70 4.28 -19.50
CA SER A 81 -1.39 5.56 -19.73
C SER A 81 -2.45 5.76 -18.65
N GLY A 82 -2.68 6.99 -18.27
CA GLY A 82 -3.65 7.38 -17.27
C GLY A 82 -3.98 8.86 -17.35
N LYS A 83 -4.83 9.34 -16.46
CA LYS A 83 -5.14 10.77 -16.39
C LYS A 83 -3.88 11.56 -16.00
N GLY A 84 -3.35 12.34 -16.92
CA GLY A 84 -2.18 13.20 -16.71
C GLY A 84 -0.85 12.60 -17.19
N PHE A 85 -0.85 11.41 -17.82
CA PHE A 85 0.33 10.84 -18.47
C PHE A 85 -0.06 9.82 -19.56
N GLU A 86 0.77 9.69 -20.59
CA GLU A 86 0.53 8.76 -21.70
C GLU A 86 1.80 7.99 -22.06
N LYS A 87 1.67 6.65 -22.19
CA LYS A 87 2.75 5.73 -22.59
C LYS A 87 4.06 5.91 -21.80
N VAL A 88 3.93 6.14 -20.49
CA VAL A 88 5.07 6.34 -19.59
C VAL A 88 5.49 4.99 -19.00
N PRO A 89 6.80 4.64 -18.98
CA PRO A 89 7.29 3.43 -18.33
C PRO A 89 6.96 3.42 -16.83
N LEU A 90 6.60 2.24 -16.29
CA LEU A 90 6.26 2.09 -14.87
C LEU A 90 7.37 2.63 -13.95
N ARG A 91 8.63 2.42 -14.30
CA ARG A 91 9.78 2.95 -13.55
C ARG A 91 9.68 4.46 -13.31
N GLN A 92 9.34 5.23 -14.36
CA GLN A 92 9.23 6.68 -14.26
C GLN A 92 8.01 7.10 -13.43
N ILE A 93 6.89 6.37 -13.57
CA ILE A 93 5.69 6.62 -12.77
C ILE A 93 5.99 6.40 -11.29
N LEU A 94 6.57 5.24 -10.94
CA LEU A 94 6.92 4.90 -9.57
C LEU A 94 7.93 5.88 -8.97
N ASP A 95 8.95 6.30 -9.73
CA ASP A 95 9.93 7.28 -9.22
C ASP A 95 9.29 8.63 -8.92
N LYS A 96 8.35 9.06 -9.75
CA LYS A 96 7.60 10.30 -9.53
C LYS A 96 6.63 10.20 -8.36
N GLU A 97 5.83 9.14 -8.30
CA GLU A 97 4.85 8.92 -7.23
C GLU A 97 5.52 8.70 -5.87
N ARG A 98 6.62 7.96 -5.82
CA ARG A 98 7.41 7.71 -4.61
C ARG A 98 7.85 9.02 -3.93
N LYS A 99 8.28 10.01 -4.70
CA LYS A 99 8.71 11.33 -4.19
C LYS A 99 7.58 12.11 -3.51
N ALA A 100 6.33 11.77 -3.81
CA ALA A 100 5.17 12.38 -3.17
C ALA A 100 4.78 11.70 -1.85
N ILE A 101 5.32 10.54 -1.51
CA ILE A 101 5.09 9.91 -0.21
C ILE A 101 6.02 10.58 0.81
N ARG A 102 5.47 11.52 1.56
CA ARG A 102 6.20 12.31 2.55
C ARG A 102 5.46 12.30 3.89
N LYS A 103 6.21 12.45 4.97
CA LYS A 103 5.65 12.74 6.28
C LYS A 103 4.81 14.02 6.22
N ASP A 104 3.71 14.02 6.90
CA ASP A 104 2.88 15.22 7.12
C ASP A 104 3.35 15.91 8.39
N GLU A 105 4.16 16.96 8.23
CA GLU A 105 4.71 17.71 9.36
C GLU A 105 3.68 18.61 10.05
N ASP A 106 2.59 18.94 9.33
CA ASP A 106 1.51 19.79 9.84
C ASP A 106 0.36 18.99 10.44
N SER A 107 0.52 17.67 10.57
CA SER A 107 -0.54 16.81 11.10
C SER A 107 -0.69 16.96 12.61
N GLU A 108 -1.92 17.21 13.06
CA GLU A 108 -2.31 17.19 14.48
C GLU A 108 -2.56 15.77 15.02
N GLU A 109 -2.51 14.75 14.15
CA GLU A 109 -2.73 13.36 14.56
C GLU A 109 -1.57 12.85 15.43
N LYS A 110 -1.91 12.08 16.48
CA LYS A 110 -0.89 11.40 17.28
C LYS A 110 -0.22 10.32 16.44
N GLY A 111 1.12 10.36 16.41
CA GLY A 111 1.94 9.45 15.63
C GLY A 111 2.26 9.97 14.22
N TRP A 112 3.14 9.24 13.56
CA TRP A 112 3.59 9.59 12.21
C TRP A 112 2.47 9.37 11.19
N THR A 113 2.27 10.35 10.35
CA THR A 113 1.32 10.30 9.24
C THR A 113 1.98 10.73 7.95
N ILE A 114 1.40 10.33 6.84
CA ILE A 114 1.82 10.77 5.50
C ILE A 114 0.85 11.81 4.96
N ILE A 115 1.33 12.70 4.09
CA ILE A 115 0.52 13.76 3.50
C ILE A 115 -0.72 13.20 2.79
N LYS A 116 -1.79 13.98 2.78
CA LYS A 116 -3.09 13.60 2.20
C LYS A 116 -2.97 13.33 0.69
N LYS A 117 -3.72 12.37 0.18
CA LYS A 117 -3.76 12.01 -1.25
C LYS A 117 -3.98 13.22 -2.17
N ILE A 118 -4.78 14.19 -1.73
CA ILE A 118 -5.02 15.41 -2.52
C ILE A 118 -3.74 16.24 -2.73
N ILE A 119 -2.87 16.29 -1.73
CA ILE A 119 -1.58 16.96 -1.83
C ILE A 119 -0.64 16.16 -2.74
N MET A 120 -0.58 14.82 -2.57
CA MET A 120 0.19 13.95 -3.45
C MET A 120 -0.20 14.14 -4.93
N LYS A 121 -1.50 14.17 -5.23
CA LYS A 121 -2.02 14.43 -6.59
C LYS A 121 -1.52 15.76 -7.18
N LYS A 122 -1.46 16.80 -6.36
CA LYS A 122 -0.93 18.11 -6.80
C LYS A 122 0.57 18.02 -7.12
N LEU A 123 1.33 17.28 -6.32
CA LEU A 123 2.78 17.12 -6.50
C LEU A 123 3.14 16.31 -7.75
N VAL A 124 2.38 15.25 -8.05
CA VAL A 124 2.69 14.36 -9.18
C VAL A 124 1.90 14.66 -10.43
N GLY A 125 0.83 15.48 -10.35
CA GLY A 125 -0.04 15.83 -11.47
C GLY A 125 -1.06 14.75 -11.85
N HIS A 126 -1.11 13.62 -11.15
CA HIS A 126 -2.08 12.54 -11.31
C HIS A 126 -2.31 11.81 -9.99
N SER A 127 -3.23 10.83 -9.97
CA SER A 127 -3.43 9.99 -8.77
C SER A 127 -2.23 9.05 -8.58
N PRO A 128 -1.65 8.95 -7.35
CA PRO A 128 -0.49 8.09 -7.08
C PRO A 128 -0.90 6.62 -6.89
N ASP A 129 -1.65 6.06 -7.85
CA ASP A 129 -2.33 4.77 -7.69
C ASP A 129 -1.36 3.59 -7.76
N PHE A 130 -0.24 3.71 -8.49
CA PHE A 130 0.77 2.65 -8.57
C PHE A 130 1.53 2.50 -7.26
N ILE A 131 1.98 3.60 -6.66
CA ILE A 131 2.66 3.54 -5.37
C ILE A 131 1.69 3.15 -4.25
N GLU A 132 0.44 3.61 -4.29
CA GLU A 132 -0.59 3.20 -3.32
C GLU A 132 -0.88 1.70 -3.39
N ALA A 133 -0.86 1.08 -4.57
CA ALA A 133 -0.97 -0.38 -4.70
C ALA A 133 0.19 -1.11 -4.01
N LEU A 134 1.42 -0.60 -4.13
CA LEU A 134 2.58 -1.14 -3.41
C LEU A 134 2.47 -0.95 -1.89
N LEU A 135 1.93 0.19 -1.44
CA LEU A 135 1.66 0.42 -0.01
C LEU A 135 0.61 -0.56 0.52
N MET A 136 -0.47 -0.80 -0.22
CA MET A 136 -1.50 -1.76 0.18
C MET A 136 -0.92 -3.18 0.33
N ARG A 137 0.02 -3.57 -0.52
CA ARG A 137 0.69 -4.87 -0.40
C ARG A 137 1.38 -5.07 0.96
N MET A 138 1.78 -4.00 1.64
CA MET A 138 2.40 -4.11 2.97
C MET A 138 1.47 -4.71 4.04
N ILE A 139 0.15 -4.80 3.76
CA ILE A 139 -0.81 -5.44 4.67
C ILE A 139 -0.44 -6.90 4.97
N PHE A 140 0.12 -7.61 3.99
CA PHE A 140 0.54 -9.00 4.18
C PHE A 140 1.67 -9.08 5.20
N GLU A 141 2.65 -8.19 5.13
CA GLU A 141 3.76 -8.12 6.09
C GLU A 141 3.26 -7.77 7.51
N ILE A 142 2.34 -6.81 7.60
CA ILE A 142 1.76 -6.35 8.86
C ILE A 142 0.95 -7.49 9.51
N LYS A 143 0.08 -8.18 8.75
CA LYS A 143 -0.79 -9.25 9.27
C LYS A 143 -0.03 -10.56 9.52
N HIS A 144 1.00 -10.89 8.75
CA HIS A 144 1.83 -12.08 9.01
C HIS A 144 2.62 -11.95 10.31
N LYS A 145 3.18 -10.79 10.61
CA LYS A 145 3.81 -10.53 11.92
C LYS A 145 2.82 -10.72 13.08
N ARG A 146 1.53 -10.43 12.87
CA ARG A 146 0.47 -10.68 13.88
C ARG A 146 0.29 -12.16 14.18
N LYS A 147 0.33 -13.05 13.20
CA LYS A 147 0.17 -14.51 13.39
C LYS A 147 1.33 -15.12 14.16
N HIS A 148 2.56 -14.73 13.87
CA HIS A 148 3.74 -15.26 14.59
C HIS A 148 3.77 -14.87 16.08
N ILE A 149 3.32 -13.67 16.43
CA ILE A 149 3.28 -13.23 17.83
C ILE A 149 2.18 -13.94 18.64
N LYS A 150 1.04 -14.29 18.00
CA LYS A 150 -0.03 -15.02 18.66
C LYS A 150 0.28 -16.52 18.87
N GLY A 151 1.23 -17.09 18.14
CA GLY A 151 1.66 -18.48 18.24
C GLY A 151 2.75 -18.74 19.30
N LEU A 152 3.37 -17.70 19.84
CA LEU A 152 4.25 -17.78 21.00
C LEU A 152 3.40 -17.63 22.27
N GLY A 153 2.56 -18.63 22.52
CA GLY A 153 1.97 -18.84 23.84
C GLY A 153 3.11 -19.00 24.84
N LEU A 154 3.20 -18.09 25.77
CA LEU A 154 4.01 -18.24 26.96
C LEU A 154 3.54 -19.51 27.67
N ILE A 155 4.40 -20.53 27.73
CA ILE A 155 4.34 -21.60 28.73
C ILE A 155 4.96 -21.02 30.00
#